data_b2c7cb3bf68e562bd3f794eed271a5d2
#
_entry.id   b2c7cb3bf68e562bd3f794eed271a5d2
#
_cell.length_a   1.000
_cell.length_b   1.000
_cell.length_c   1.000
_cell.angle_alpha   90.00
_cell.angle_beta   90.00
_cell.angle_gamma   90.00
#
_symmetry.space_group_name_H-M   'P 1'
#
loop_
_entity.id
_entity.type
_entity.pdbx_description
1 polymer ?
#
loop_
_entity_poly.entity_id
_entity_poly.type
_entity_poly.pdbx_seq_one_letter_code
_entity_poly.pdbx_strand_id
1 'polypeptide(L)'
;MTPHTVRTVAEVMSSPVVTAAPDETVAQIAARMRERTVGSVVVVDGTRPIGILTERDVVRLAAAGPPAGGTKVAEWMTADPDVVEPGLGVQEAFASLSEHGYRHIPVVDGGELVGIVSLRDLMRIALIQPVVHPGQIEAPPGLEGVVVAETQVGDVRGLEGFYHYRQYSAVELADKRSLEDVWYLLFEGHLPDAAESRAFAAEVRALRRPPEAVWRLLPEIAASGGPLMDRLRSAVSLIGHSQGFKPWLDVPAEELRANALQVCAAVPTLIMALHRLSQGEQPIDSDPDLGYGANYLWMLSGETPDPELARAVEQYQILTIDHGFNASTFTARVITSTGADLAGAVTGGIAALSGPLHGGAPSRALDLLDAIGTPDNARPYLVDAVSRGEKIMGFGHRVYKTDDPRSLFLRGVAERIGAEKADFAKQVEQTVVDVLAELKPGRNLYANVEFYAGVVMEHAGLPSDLFSPTFASSRVIGWCANILEQAADNRIIRPSARYVGPPPPQPVPEMEG
;
A
#
# COMPACT_ATOMS: atom_id res chain seq x y z
N MET A 1 -6.97 -2.19 15.06
CA MET A 1 -5.65 -1.56 15.30
C MET A 1 -5.63 -1.20 16.78
N THR A 2 -4.92 -1.95 17.58
CA THR A 2 -4.59 -1.56 18.96
C THR A 2 -3.63 -0.36 18.87
N PRO A 3 -3.90 0.76 19.55
CA PRO A 3 -2.96 1.87 19.60
C PRO A 3 -1.65 1.36 20.20
N HIS A 4 -0.52 1.71 19.62
CA HIS A 4 0.79 1.54 20.26
C HIS A 4 0.74 2.31 21.56
N THR A 5 0.65 1.59 22.67
CA THR A 5 0.65 2.17 24.00
C THR A 5 2.06 2.72 24.22
N VAL A 6 2.21 4.04 24.15
CA VAL A 6 3.43 4.74 24.55
C VAL A 6 3.61 4.40 26.02
N ARG A 7 4.67 3.65 26.37
CA ARG A 7 4.97 3.37 27.78
C ARG A 7 5.33 4.67 28.46
N THR A 8 4.71 4.89 29.61
CA THR A 8 4.95 6.07 30.43
C THR A 8 5.97 5.81 31.51
N VAL A 9 6.52 6.88 32.09
CA VAL A 9 7.45 6.82 33.24
C VAL A 9 6.80 6.08 34.41
N ALA A 10 5.49 6.23 34.62
CA ALA A 10 4.75 5.52 35.68
C ALA A 10 4.85 3.99 35.58
N GLU A 11 4.97 3.44 34.37
CA GLU A 11 5.04 1.98 34.16
C GLU A 11 6.44 1.39 34.45
N VAL A 12 7.45 2.26 34.60
CA VAL A 12 8.87 1.87 34.67
C VAL A 12 9.60 2.42 35.87
N MET A 13 9.01 3.40 36.56
CA MET A 13 9.60 3.98 37.76
C MET A 13 9.66 2.97 38.91
N SER A 14 10.66 3.11 39.77
CA SER A 14 10.75 2.39 41.04
C SER A 14 9.95 3.15 42.11
N SER A 15 9.05 2.46 42.80
CA SER A 15 8.29 2.97 43.93
C SER A 15 8.08 1.83 44.95
N PRO A 16 8.16 2.09 46.27
CA PRO A 16 8.45 3.36 46.92
C PRO A 16 9.91 3.79 46.80
N VAL A 17 10.14 5.11 46.76
CA VAL A 17 11.45 5.72 46.68
C VAL A 17 12.15 5.69 48.06
N VAL A 18 13.45 5.40 48.07
CA VAL A 18 14.27 5.56 49.29
C VAL A 18 14.56 7.05 49.49
N THR A 19 14.08 7.62 50.59
CA THR A 19 14.18 9.05 50.89
C THR A 19 15.07 9.31 52.10
N ALA A 20 15.50 10.57 52.27
CA ALA A 20 16.21 11.07 53.42
C ALA A 20 15.69 12.47 53.82
N ALA A 21 15.82 12.82 55.10
CA ALA A 21 15.64 14.18 55.58
C ALA A 21 16.92 15.02 55.39
N PRO A 22 16.82 16.35 55.19
CA PRO A 22 17.98 17.20 54.89
C PRO A 22 19.03 17.28 56.01
N ASP A 23 18.67 16.96 57.24
CA ASP A 23 19.52 16.96 58.41
C ASP A 23 20.21 15.60 58.68
N GLU A 24 19.87 14.56 57.97
CA GLU A 24 20.56 13.26 58.05
C GLU A 24 22.01 13.35 57.53
N THR A 25 22.89 12.51 58.08
CA THR A 25 24.30 12.50 57.66
C THR A 25 24.49 11.64 56.40
N VAL A 26 25.47 12.00 55.54
CA VAL A 26 25.83 11.22 54.36
C VAL A 26 26.18 9.78 54.71
N ALA A 27 26.80 9.53 55.87
CA ALA A 27 27.12 8.17 56.36
C ALA A 27 25.85 7.33 56.61
N GLN A 28 24.79 7.91 57.22
CA GLN A 28 23.51 7.24 57.44
C GLN A 28 22.86 6.89 56.12
N ILE A 29 22.89 7.82 55.15
CA ILE A 29 22.31 7.61 53.84
C ILE A 29 23.09 6.56 53.03
N ALA A 30 24.40 6.60 53.05
CA ALA A 30 25.26 5.60 52.40
C ALA A 30 25.02 4.19 52.97
N ALA A 31 24.83 4.07 54.31
CA ALA A 31 24.45 2.81 54.93
C ALA A 31 23.08 2.31 54.44
N ARG A 32 22.08 3.20 54.32
CA ARG A 32 20.74 2.91 53.79
C ARG A 32 20.78 2.52 52.32
N MET A 33 21.59 3.21 51.47
CA MET A 33 21.80 2.86 50.06
C MET A 33 22.32 1.44 49.91
N ARG A 34 23.33 1.06 50.74
CA ARG A 34 23.89 -0.29 50.75
C ARG A 34 22.86 -1.34 51.19
N GLU A 35 22.12 -1.08 52.28
CA GLU A 35 21.11 -1.99 52.81
C GLU A 35 19.98 -2.24 51.82
N ARG A 36 19.51 -1.19 51.15
CA ARG A 36 18.42 -1.24 50.19
C ARG A 36 18.89 -1.55 48.77
N THR A 37 20.20 -1.66 48.55
CA THR A 37 20.79 -1.92 47.21
C THR A 37 20.34 -0.89 46.16
N VAL A 38 20.35 0.39 46.52
CA VAL A 38 19.96 1.49 45.63
C VAL A 38 21.14 2.42 45.32
N GLY A 39 21.23 2.93 44.11
CA GLY A 39 22.30 3.83 43.64
C GLY A 39 22.04 5.31 43.94
N SER A 40 20.88 5.67 44.48
CA SER A 40 20.52 7.05 44.82
C SER A 40 19.46 7.12 45.90
N VAL A 41 19.41 8.26 46.61
CA VAL A 41 18.38 8.60 47.60
C VAL A 41 17.87 9.99 47.30
N VAL A 42 16.56 10.18 47.32
CA VAL A 42 15.95 11.50 47.14
C VAL A 42 15.81 12.17 48.52
N VAL A 43 16.31 13.38 48.63
CA VAL A 43 16.16 14.19 49.84
C VAL A 43 14.85 14.97 49.74
N VAL A 44 14.00 14.84 50.77
CA VAL A 44 12.66 15.41 50.76
C VAL A 44 12.44 16.35 51.95
N ASP A 45 11.61 17.38 51.72
CA ASP A 45 10.98 18.16 52.78
C ASP A 45 9.48 17.80 52.77
N GLY A 46 9.07 17.00 53.76
CA GLY A 46 7.77 16.32 53.72
C GLY A 46 7.71 15.29 52.60
N THR A 47 6.87 15.54 51.59
CA THR A 47 6.73 14.71 50.38
C THR A 47 7.38 15.32 49.13
N ARG A 48 7.87 16.55 49.24
CA ARG A 48 8.49 17.29 48.14
C ARG A 48 9.96 16.98 47.99
N PRO A 49 10.48 16.59 46.81
CA PRO A 49 11.89 16.41 46.59
C PRO A 49 12.61 17.78 46.58
N ILE A 50 13.67 17.90 47.35
CA ILE A 50 14.53 19.09 47.44
C ILE A 50 15.99 18.83 47.05
N GLY A 51 16.36 17.55 46.91
CA GLY A 51 17.69 17.15 46.50
C GLY A 51 17.80 15.68 46.13
N ILE A 52 18.91 15.30 45.55
CA ILE A 52 19.27 13.90 45.29
C ILE A 52 20.74 13.66 45.68
N LEU A 53 21.01 12.52 46.32
CA LEU A 53 22.36 12.02 46.61
C LEU A 53 22.55 10.68 45.87
N THR A 54 23.67 10.55 45.16
CA THR A 54 24.02 9.34 44.40
C THR A 54 25.27 8.69 44.95
N GLU A 55 25.55 7.43 44.56
CA GLU A 55 26.83 6.74 44.88
C GLU A 55 28.04 7.57 44.45
N ARG A 56 27.97 8.31 43.35
CA ARG A 56 29.03 9.18 42.84
C ARG A 56 29.33 10.32 43.83
N ASP A 57 28.32 10.86 44.47
CA ASP A 57 28.45 11.94 45.44
C ASP A 57 29.07 11.42 46.74
N VAL A 58 28.72 10.19 47.16
CA VAL A 58 29.36 9.52 48.28
C VAL A 58 30.84 9.27 48.00
N VAL A 59 31.20 8.84 46.80
CA VAL A 59 32.63 8.67 46.40
C VAL A 59 33.35 10.00 46.35
N ARG A 60 32.73 11.07 45.86
CA ARG A 60 33.30 12.43 45.86
C ARG A 60 33.55 12.94 47.27
N LEU A 61 32.62 12.71 48.21
CA LEU A 61 32.78 13.07 49.59
C LEU A 61 33.99 12.33 50.22
N ALA A 62 34.08 11.02 49.99
CA ALA A 62 35.20 10.23 50.49
C ALA A 62 36.56 10.70 49.95
N ALA A 63 36.61 11.16 48.70
CA ALA A 63 37.82 11.73 48.09
C ALA A 63 38.14 13.16 48.54
N ALA A 64 37.11 13.95 48.91
CA ALA A 64 37.28 15.35 49.34
C ALA A 64 37.72 15.50 50.80
N GLY A 65 37.56 14.44 51.60
CA GLY A 65 38.11 14.35 52.95
C GLY A 65 37.26 14.79 54.17
N PRO A 66 36.07 15.47 54.02
CA PRO A 66 35.26 15.72 55.20
C PRO A 66 34.67 14.41 55.76
N PRO A 67 34.55 14.26 57.11
CA PRO A 67 34.04 13.01 57.67
C PRO A 67 32.56 12.81 57.39
N ALA A 68 32.22 11.74 56.65
CA ALA A 68 30.83 11.43 56.24
C ALA A 68 29.85 11.34 57.43
N GLY A 69 30.35 10.98 58.63
CA GLY A 69 29.52 10.92 59.84
C GLY A 69 29.15 12.28 60.45
N GLY A 70 29.79 13.37 60.01
CA GLY A 70 29.51 14.72 60.46
C GLY A 70 28.91 15.63 59.38
N THR A 71 28.91 15.19 58.11
CA THR A 71 28.43 15.99 56.97
C THR A 71 26.96 15.72 56.72
N LYS A 72 26.14 16.76 56.77
CA LYS A 72 24.72 16.67 56.49
C LYS A 72 24.48 16.50 54.99
N VAL A 73 23.43 15.75 54.60
CA VAL A 73 23.11 15.50 53.20
C VAL A 73 22.80 16.80 52.47
N ALA A 74 22.10 17.74 53.10
CA ALA A 74 21.76 19.04 52.51
C ALA A 74 23.01 19.85 52.06
N GLU A 75 24.16 19.61 52.65
CA GLU A 75 25.42 20.28 52.31
C GLU A 75 26.13 19.63 51.10
N TRP A 76 25.74 18.38 50.74
CA TRP A 76 26.48 17.58 49.76
C TRP A 76 25.59 17.03 48.60
N MET A 77 24.28 17.08 48.74
CA MET A 77 23.34 16.68 47.72
C MET A 77 23.39 17.60 46.48
N THR A 78 22.95 17.10 45.34
CA THR A 78 22.52 17.97 44.24
C THR A 78 21.18 18.56 44.63
N ALA A 79 21.13 19.86 44.92
CA ALA A 79 19.91 20.57 45.29
C ALA A 79 19.05 20.88 44.05
N ASP A 80 17.75 20.98 44.26
CA ASP A 80 16.73 21.30 43.22
C ASP A 80 16.89 20.43 41.96
N PRO A 81 16.79 19.09 42.09
CA PRO A 81 16.98 18.20 40.97
C PRO A 81 15.86 18.36 39.95
N ASP A 82 16.20 18.20 38.67
CA ASP A 82 15.18 18.06 37.65
C ASP A 82 14.23 16.89 37.97
N VAL A 83 12.96 17.05 37.66
CA VAL A 83 11.90 16.06 37.92
C VAL A 83 11.12 15.80 36.66
N VAL A 84 10.44 14.65 36.58
CA VAL A 84 9.54 14.30 35.47
C VAL A 84 8.17 13.89 36.01
N GLU A 85 7.15 14.05 35.19
CA GLU A 85 5.79 13.61 35.51
C GLU A 85 5.59 12.12 35.21
N PRO A 86 4.70 11.40 35.93
CA PRO A 86 4.41 9.99 35.69
C PRO A 86 3.90 9.68 34.29
N GLY A 87 3.19 10.64 33.67
CA GLY A 87 2.61 10.53 32.33
C GLY A 87 3.59 10.76 31.19
N LEU A 88 4.83 11.20 31.46
CA LEU A 88 5.85 11.45 30.45
C LEU A 88 6.20 10.15 29.72
N GLY A 89 6.40 10.20 28.39
CA GLY A 89 6.83 9.07 27.59
C GLY A 89 8.24 8.60 27.94
N VAL A 90 8.48 7.28 27.99
CA VAL A 90 9.80 6.69 28.31
C VAL A 90 10.90 7.20 27.40
N GLN A 91 10.61 7.44 26.11
CA GLN A 91 11.60 7.97 25.16
C GLN A 91 11.99 9.41 25.47
N GLU A 92 11.04 10.22 25.86
CA GLU A 92 11.26 11.62 26.20
C GLU A 92 12.04 11.74 27.52
N ALA A 93 11.70 10.91 28.50
CA ALA A 93 12.48 10.79 29.74
C ALA A 93 13.92 10.33 29.48
N PHE A 94 14.12 9.37 28.58
CA PHE A 94 15.46 8.90 28.18
C PHE A 94 16.29 10.00 27.50
N ALA A 95 15.67 10.76 26.58
CA ALA A 95 16.33 11.89 25.93
C ALA A 95 16.78 12.94 26.96
N SER A 96 15.88 13.32 27.88
CA SER A 96 16.17 14.28 28.95
C SER A 96 17.33 13.84 29.87
N LEU A 97 17.32 12.58 30.33
CA LEU A 97 18.43 12.07 31.16
C LEU A 97 19.75 12.05 30.39
N SER A 98 19.72 11.67 29.11
CA SER A 98 20.92 11.56 28.28
C SER A 98 21.53 12.92 27.96
N GLU A 99 20.71 13.93 27.64
CA GLU A 99 21.13 15.28 27.31
C GLU A 99 21.82 15.97 28.50
N HIS A 100 21.25 15.80 29.71
CA HIS A 100 21.78 16.41 30.92
C HIS A 100 22.83 15.55 31.66
N GLY A 101 23.09 14.32 31.19
CA GLY A 101 24.05 13.39 31.79
C GLY A 101 23.61 12.83 33.15
N TYR A 102 22.31 12.85 33.44
CA TYR A 102 21.75 12.32 34.69
C TYR A 102 21.67 10.79 34.64
N ARG A 103 21.84 10.16 35.80
CA ARG A 103 21.64 8.70 35.94
C ARG A 103 20.32 8.33 36.60
N HIS A 104 19.75 9.25 37.35
CA HIS A 104 18.49 9.09 38.08
C HIS A 104 17.73 10.41 38.03
N ILE A 105 16.42 10.33 37.92
CA ILE A 105 15.54 11.48 37.94
C ILE A 105 14.30 11.17 38.81
N PRO A 106 13.94 12.01 39.79
CA PRO A 106 12.75 11.84 40.60
C PRO A 106 11.49 12.03 39.73
N VAL A 107 10.45 11.25 40.04
CA VAL A 107 9.14 11.34 39.44
C VAL A 107 8.18 12.00 40.40
N VAL A 108 7.51 13.06 39.95
CA VAL A 108 6.69 13.93 40.81
C VAL A 108 5.28 14.04 40.20
N ASP A 109 4.27 13.86 41.03
CA ASP A 109 2.87 14.09 40.67
C ASP A 109 2.27 15.14 41.61
N GLY A 110 1.73 16.23 41.05
CA GLY A 110 1.18 17.32 41.86
C GLY A 110 2.14 17.97 42.87
N GLY A 111 3.45 17.85 42.63
CA GLY A 111 4.53 18.35 43.55
C GLY A 111 5.00 17.33 44.58
N GLU A 112 4.45 16.15 44.65
CA GLU A 112 4.81 15.07 45.56
C GLU A 112 5.66 14.00 44.87
N LEU A 113 6.66 13.45 45.56
CA LEU A 113 7.52 12.38 45.07
C LEU A 113 6.74 11.06 44.99
N VAL A 114 6.53 10.52 43.78
CA VAL A 114 5.79 9.26 43.56
C VAL A 114 6.69 8.12 43.07
N GLY A 115 7.87 8.43 42.53
CA GLY A 115 8.77 7.43 41.99
C GLY A 115 10.18 7.98 41.70
N ILE A 116 11.05 7.11 41.24
CA ILE A 116 12.37 7.45 40.70
C ILE A 116 12.66 6.58 39.49
N VAL A 117 13.23 7.14 38.44
CA VAL A 117 13.64 6.42 37.23
C VAL A 117 15.14 6.51 37.06
N SER A 118 15.77 5.38 36.75
CA SER A 118 17.19 5.35 36.40
C SER A 118 17.39 5.26 34.90
N LEU A 119 18.51 5.82 34.41
CA LEU A 119 18.93 5.67 33.01
C LEU A 119 19.02 4.19 32.62
N ARG A 120 19.41 3.29 33.55
CA ARG A 120 19.45 1.84 33.32
C ARG A 120 18.08 1.24 33.08
N ASP A 121 17.05 1.67 33.84
CA ASP A 121 15.68 1.17 33.67
C ASP A 121 15.09 1.63 32.35
N LEU A 122 15.34 2.89 31.97
CA LEU A 122 14.95 3.42 30.68
C LEU A 122 15.69 2.73 29.51
N MET A 123 17.01 2.50 29.66
CA MET A 123 17.82 1.74 28.70
C MET A 123 17.30 0.31 28.54
N ARG A 124 16.97 -0.36 29.67
CA ARG A 124 16.44 -1.74 29.64
C ARG A 124 15.13 -1.83 28.88
N ILE A 125 14.33 -0.79 28.87
CA ILE A 125 13.04 -0.71 28.17
C ILE A 125 13.22 -0.13 26.77
N ALA A 126 14.08 0.85 26.59
CA ALA A 126 14.47 1.36 25.29
C ALA A 126 15.21 0.29 24.44
N LEU A 127 15.97 -0.62 25.09
CA LEU A 127 16.62 -1.76 24.45
C LEU A 127 15.65 -2.93 24.16
N ILE A 128 14.43 -2.92 24.73
CA ILE A 128 13.31 -3.78 24.31
C ILE A 128 12.61 -3.18 23.08
N GLN A 129 12.89 -1.93 22.72
CA GLN A 129 12.56 -1.46 21.39
C GLN A 129 13.47 -2.15 20.36
N PRO A 130 12.90 -2.60 19.24
CA PRO A 130 13.67 -3.26 18.20
C PRO A 130 14.84 -2.38 17.79
N VAL A 131 16.02 -2.97 17.75
CA VAL A 131 17.26 -2.28 17.36
C VAL A 131 17.04 -1.61 16.01
N VAL A 132 16.88 -0.29 16.00
CA VAL A 132 16.98 0.49 14.77
C VAL A 132 18.47 0.50 14.43
N HIS A 133 18.85 -0.30 13.45
CA HIS A 133 20.22 -0.26 12.96
C HIS A 133 20.52 1.16 12.45
N PRO A 134 21.71 1.72 12.74
CA PRO A 134 22.10 3.02 12.20
C PRO A 134 21.86 3.07 10.69
N GLY A 135 21.09 4.05 10.22
CA GLY A 135 20.74 4.20 8.81
C GLY A 135 19.39 3.60 8.38
N GLN A 136 18.62 2.98 9.26
CA GLN A 136 17.24 2.59 8.96
C GLN A 136 16.28 3.78 9.10
N ILE A 137 15.46 3.99 8.07
CA ILE A 137 14.38 4.97 8.07
C ILE A 137 13.08 4.22 8.30
N GLU A 138 12.27 4.65 9.26
CA GLU A 138 10.95 4.09 9.50
C GLU A 138 9.96 4.67 8.48
N ALA A 139 9.37 3.80 7.65
CA ALA A 139 8.35 4.18 6.70
C ALA A 139 6.95 4.09 7.36
N PRO A 140 6.02 4.96 6.99
CA PRO A 140 4.63 4.86 7.45
C PRO A 140 3.99 3.54 6.99
N PRO A 141 2.97 3.04 7.74
CA PRO A 141 2.26 1.82 7.37
C PRO A 141 1.73 1.88 5.94
N GLY A 142 2.00 0.82 5.16
CA GLY A 142 1.59 0.74 3.75
C GLY A 142 2.37 1.66 2.81
N LEU A 143 3.50 2.21 3.23
CA LEU A 143 4.38 3.10 2.46
C LEU A 143 3.66 4.38 1.95
N GLU A 144 2.64 4.86 2.67
CA GLU A 144 1.88 6.03 2.25
C GLU A 144 2.76 7.28 2.19
N GLY A 145 2.82 7.94 1.03
CA GLY A 145 3.64 9.12 0.80
C GLY A 145 5.15 8.85 0.61
N VAL A 146 5.58 7.58 0.60
CA VAL A 146 6.98 7.21 0.37
C VAL A 146 7.25 7.07 -1.12
N VAL A 147 8.15 7.89 -1.66
CA VAL A 147 8.67 7.75 -3.01
C VAL A 147 9.77 6.69 -3.01
N VAL A 148 9.55 5.59 -3.74
CA VAL A 148 10.46 4.44 -3.79
C VAL A 148 11.15 4.26 -5.14
N ALA A 149 10.73 5.00 -6.17
CA ALA A 149 11.35 5.02 -7.49
C ALA A 149 11.01 6.32 -8.23
N GLU A 150 11.85 6.71 -9.17
CA GLU A 150 11.52 7.68 -10.20
C GLU A 150 10.86 6.96 -11.38
N THR A 151 9.96 7.64 -12.10
CA THR A 151 9.27 7.05 -13.26
C THR A 151 8.98 8.10 -14.33
N GLN A 152 9.06 7.69 -15.58
CA GLN A 152 8.62 8.45 -16.74
C GLN A 152 7.35 7.85 -17.36
N VAL A 153 6.81 6.77 -16.81
CA VAL A 153 5.59 6.11 -17.33
C VAL A 153 4.37 7.00 -17.14
N GLY A 154 4.19 7.57 -15.96
CA GLY A 154 3.09 8.46 -15.64
C GLY A 154 2.99 8.80 -14.15
N ASP A 155 2.07 9.72 -13.83
CA ASP A 155 1.84 10.16 -12.45
C ASP A 155 0.34 10.41 -12.19
N VAL A 156 -0.05 10.37 -10.91
CA VAL A 156 -1.42 10.60 -10.44
C VAL A 156 -1.43 11.72 -9.42
N ARG A 157 -2.01 12.87 -9.78
CA ARG A 157 -2.16 14.06 -8.96
C ARG A 157 -3.54 14.08 -8.31
N GLY A 158 -3.65 13.38 -7.20
CA GLY A 158 -4.94 13.10 -6.56
C GLY A 158 -5.68 14.33 -6.03
N LEU A 159 -4.98 15.41 -5.67
CA LEU A 159 -5.59 16.67 -5.24
C LEU A 159 -6.10 17.52 -6.41
N GLU A 160 -5.52 17.33 -7.61
CA GLU A 160 -5.87 18.06 -8.82
C GLU A 160 -6.94 17.31 -9.64
N GLY A 161 -7.29 16.06 -9.30
CA GLY A 161 -8.16 15.23 -10.12
C GLY A 161 -7.58 14.96 -11.51
N PHE A 162 -6.27 14.75 -11.58
CA PHE A 162 -5.52 14.64 -12.82
C PHE A 162 -4.56 13.46 -12.79
N TYR A 163 -4.39 12.78 -13.93
CA TYR A 163 -3.34 11.79 -14.14
C TYR A 163 -2.92 11.78 -15.62
N HIS A 164 -1.72 11.30 -15.88
CA HIS A 164 -1.14 11.35 -17.21
C HIS A 164 -0.28 10.14 -17.51
N TYR A 165 -0.13 9.84 -18.79
CA TYR A 165 0.82 8.89 -19.36
C TYR A 165 1.90 9.69 -20.10
N ARG A 166 3.16 9.48 -19.73
CA ARG A 166 4.24 10.36 -20.19
C ARG A 166 3.83 11.83 -19.95
N GLN A 167 3.89 12.69 -20.95
CA GLN A 167 3.52 14.11 -20.86
C GLN A 167 2.06 14.43 -21.22
N TYR A 168 1.22 13.43 -21.48
CA TYR A 168 -0.14 13.65 -21.99
C TYR A 168 -1.21 13.24 -20.97
N SER A 169 -2.29 14.02 -20.87
CA SER A 169 -3.48 13.63 -20.09
C SER A 169 -4.00 12.27 -20.54
N ALA A 170 -4.17 11.34 -19.63
CA ALA A 170 -4.69 10.01 -19.95
C ALA A 170 -6.14 10.07 -20.43
N VAL A 171 -6.94 11.01 -19.92
CA VAL A 171 -8.32 11.26 -20.38
C VAL A 171 -8.33 11.77 -21.82
N GLU A 172 -7.43 12.70 -22.15
CA GLU A 172 -7.32 13.22 -23.52
C GLU A 172 -6.82 12.15 -24.51
N LEU A 173 -5.92 11.28 -24.07
CA LEU A 173 -5.50 10.12 -24.86
C LEU A 173 -6.65 9.15 -25.10
N ALA A 174 -7.48 8.86 -24.10
CA ALA A 174 -8.66 8.01 -24.24
C ALA A 174 -9.70 8.60 -25.19
N ASP A 175 -9.79 9.92 -25.27
CA ASP A 175 -10.68 10.60 -26.21
C ASP A 175 -10.18 10.55 -27.66
N LYS A 176 -8.87 10.78 -27.87
CA LYS A 176 -8.31 11.12 -29.19
C LYS A 176 -7.47 10.04 -29.86
N ARG A 177 -7.07 8.98 -29.16
CA ARG A 177 -6.12 7.98 -29.66
C ARG A 177 -6.65 6.56 -29.55
N SER A 178 -6.11 5.66 -30.37
CA SER A 178 -6.32 4.22 -30.20
C SER A 178 -5.53 3.68 -28.99
N LEU A 179 -5.88 2.51 -28.51
CA LEU A 179 -5.13 1.85 -27.44
C LEU A 179 -3.70 1.53 -27.90
N GLU A 180 -3.52 1.09 -29.13
CA GLU A 180 -2.21 0.79 -29.70
C GLU A 180 -1.32 2.04 -29.76
N ASP A 181 -1.86 3.24 -30.06
CA ASP A 181 -1.09 4.49 -30.03
C ASP A 181 -0.62 4.85 -28.61
N VAL A 182 -1.47 4.63 -27.61
CA VAL A 182 -1.12 4.88 -26.21
C VAL A 182 -0.12 3.83 -25.70
N TRP A 183 -0.27 2.59 -26.12
CA TRP A 183 0.72 1.55 -25.83
C TRP A 183 2.09 1.89 -26.42
N TYR A 184 2.13 2.30 -27.70
CA TYR A 184 3.35 2.78 -28.35
C TYR A 184 3.98 3.93 -27.56
N LEU A 185 3.19 4.94 -27.17
CA LEU A 185 3.67 6.05 -26.35
C LEU A 185 4.38 5.58 -25.07
N LEU A 186 3.82 4.60 -24.38
CA LEU A 186 4.39 4.10 -23.13
C LEU A 186 5.70 3.35 -23.34
N PHE A 187 5.83 2.61 -24.44
CA PHE A 187 7.02 1.82 -24.74
C PHE A 187 8.12 2.65 -25.38
N GLU A 188 7.78 3.52 -26.34
CA GLU A 188 8.76 4.27 -27.13
C GLU A 188 9.00 5.71 -26.62
N GLY A 189 8.14 6.22 -25.71
CA GLY A 189 8.30 7.53 -25.07
C GLY A 189 7.73 8.71 -25.85
N HIS A 190 7.17 8.51 -27.04
CA HIS A 190 6.52 9.53 -27.86
C HIS A 190 5.28 8.98 -28.54
N LEU A 191 4.34 9.86 -28.94
CA LEU A 191 3.18 9.45 -29.71
C LEU A 191 3.60 9.06 -31.14
N PRO A 192 3.04 7.96 -31.70
CA PRO A 192 3.39 7.54 -33.03
C PRO A 192 2.90 8.54 -34.10
N ASP A 193 3.67 8.67 -35.16
CA ASP A 193 3.14 9.19 -36.41
C ASP A 193 2.26 8.15 -37.13
N ALA A 194 1.65 8.53 -38.27
CA ALA A 194 0.73 7.64 -38.97
C ALA A 194 1.41 6.36 -39.53
N ALA A 195 2.71 6.37 -39.81
CA ALA A 195 3.43 5.20 -40.29
C ALA A 195 3.81 4.28 -39.14
N GLU A 196 4.32 4.84 -38.05
CA GLU A 196 4.64 4.15 -36.79
C GLU A 196 3.40 3.49 -36.19
N SER A 197 2.26 4.22 -36.13
CA SER A 197 0.98 3.69 -35.65
C SER A 197 0.52 2.45 -36.42
N ARG A 198 0.55 2.51 -37.77
CA ARG A 198 0.21 1.34 -38.59
C ARG A 198 1.17 0.16 -38.41
N ALA A 199 2.47 0.44 -38.34
CA ALA A 199 3.50 -0.59 -38.17
C ALA A 199 3.35 -1.28 -36.81
N PHE A 200 3.19 -0.51 -35.74
CA PHE A 200 3.01 -1.05 -34.39
C PHE A 200 1.71 -1.85 -34.25
N ALA A 201 0.59 -1.33 -34.79
CA ALA A 201 -0.67 -2.07 -34.79
C ALA A 201 -0.54 -3.41 -35.54
N ALA A 202 0.21 -3.46 -36.65
CA ALA A 202 0.50 -4.71 -37.37
C ALA A 202 1.36 -5.67 -36.53
N GLU A 203 2.40 -5.16 -35.85
CA GLU A 203 3.25 -5.93 -34.93
C GLU A 203 2.39 -6.55 -33.80
N VAL A 204 1.55 -5.77 -33.13
CA VAL A 204 0.64 -6.24 -32.07
C VAL A 204 -0.32 -7.31 -32.59
N ARG A 205 -0.94 -7.09 -33.76
CA ARG A 205 -1.88 -8.05 -34.35
C ARG A 205 -1.24 -9.41 -34.61
N ALA A 206 -0.01 -9.45 -35.08
CA ALA A 206 0.73 -10.69 -35.34
C ALA A 206 0.99 -11.51 -34.06
N LEU A 207 1.00 -10.85 -32.89
CA LEU A 207 1.29 -11.46 -31.58
C LEU A 207 0.02 -11.77 -30.76
N ARG A 208 -1.20 -11.44 -31.23
CA ARG A 208 -2.44 -11.65 -30.48
C ARG A 208 -2.73 -13.11 -30.14
N ARG A 209 -2.31 -14.06 -31.02
CA ARG A 209 -2.46 -15.48 -30.76
C ARG A 209 -1.40 -15.93 -29.75
N PRO A 210 -1.79 -16.51 -28.60
CA PRO A 210 -0.83 -17.09 -27.66
C PRO A 210 0.02 -18.19 -28.29
N PRO A 211 1.23 -18.48 -27.75
CA PRO A 211 2.04 -19.60 -28.22
C PRO A 211 1.26 -20.91 -28.25
N GLU A 212 1.48 -21.74 -29.26
CA GLU A 212 0.73 -22.98 -29.48
C GLU A 212 0.80 -23.94 -28.28
N ALA A 213 1.91 -23.95 -27.56
CA ALA A 213 2.07 -24.75 -26.34
C ALA A 213 1.10 -24.30 -25.23
N VAL A 214 0.86 -22.98 -25.11
CA VAL A 214 -0.09 -22.41 -24.16
C VAL A 214 -1.53 -22.68 -24.64
N TRP A 215 -1.80 -22.42 -25.94
CA TRP A 215 -3.11 -22.59 -26.54
C TRP A 215 -3.68 -24.00 -26.31
N ARG A 216 -2.85 -25.04 -26.49
CA ARG A 216 -3.26 -26.44 -26.27
C ARG A 216 -3.58 -26.77 -24.81
N LEU A 217 -3.05 -26.03 -23.85
CA LEU A 217 -3.31 -26.23 -22.42
C LEU A 217 -4.49 -25.41 -21.89
N LEU A 218 -5.06 -24.50 -22.68
CA LEU A 218 -6.18 -23.66 -22.22
C LEU A 218 -7.40 -24.46 -21.75
N PRO A 219 -7.82 -25.57 -22.43
CA PRO A 219 -8.94 -26.38 -21.93
C PRO A 219 -8.72 -26.93 -20.53
N GLU A 220 -7.55 -27.41 -20.20
CA GLU A 220 -7.19 -27.94 -18.88
C GLU A 220 -7.14 -26.82 -17.83
N ILE A 221 -6.59 -25.67 -18.20
CA ILE A 221 -6.56 -24.48 -17.34
C ILE A 221 -7.99 -24.01 -17.08
N ALA A 222 -8.85 -23.96 -18.10
CA ALA A 222 -10.24 -23.58 -17.94
C ALA A 222 -11.03 -24.55 -17.04
N ALA A 223 -10.78 -25.84 -17.19
CA ALA A 223 -11.42 -26.91 -16.40
C ALA A 223 -10.94 -26.96 -14.95
N SER A 224 -9.80 -26.36 -14.61
CA SER A 224 -9.25 -26.37 -13.25
C SER A 224 -10.12 -25.66 -12.20
N GLY A 225 -11.13 -24.91 -12.63
CA GLY A 225 -12.00 -24.13 -11.75
C GLY A 225 -11.38 -22.85 -11.22
N GLY A 226 -12.07 -22.20 -10.29
CA GLY A 226 -11.63 -20.95 -9.69
C GLY A 226 -11.90 -19.70 -10.55
N PRO A 227 -11.55 -18.50 -10.07
CA PRO A 227 -11.73 -17.24 -10.77
C PRO A 227 -10.94 -17.17 -12.08
N LEU A 228 -11.46 -16.43 -13.07
CA LEU A 228 -10.78 -16.25 -14.35
C LEU A 228 -9.41 -15.60 -14.23
N MET A 229 -9.22 -14.69 -13.26
CA MET A 229 -7.93 -14.08 -12.98
C MET A 229 -6.86 -15.10 -12.55
N ASP A 230 -7.21 -16.14 -11.81
CA ASP A 230 -6.26 -17.20 -11.41
C ASP A 230 -5.84 -18.05 -12.59
N ARG A 231 -6.79 -18.37 -13.49
CA ARG A 231 -6.52 -19.08 -14.74
C ARG A 231 -5.65 -18.24 -15.68
N LEU A 232 -5.95 -16.94 -15.82
CA LEU A 232 -5.12 -16.00 -16.58
C LEU A 232 -3.68 -15.96 -16.06
N ARG A 233 -3.52 -15.88 -14.73
CA ARG A 233 -2.19 -15.90 -14.09
C ARG A 233 -1.40 -17.15 -14.47
N SER A 234 -2.03 -18.31 -14.47
CA SER A 234 -1.43 -19.58 -14.87
C SER A 234 -1.03 -19.58 -16.35
N ALA A 235 -1.93 -19.11 -17.22
CA ALA A 235 -1.68 -19.05 -18.67
C ALA A 235 -0.53 -18.08 -19.03
N VAL A 236 -0.45 -16.91 -18.37
CA VAL A 236 0.65 -15.95 -18.60
C VAL A 236 1.98 -16.51 -18.11
N SER A 237 2.03 -17.19 -16.96
CA SER A 237 3.25 -17.88 -16.51
C SER A 237 3.74 -18.92 -17.51
N LEU A 238 2.81 -19.64 -18.16
CA LEU A 238 3.14 -20.62 -19.19
C LEU A 238 3.72 -19.99 -20.48
N ILE A 239 3.37 -18.75 -20.81
CA ILE A 239 4.01 -18.05 -21.95
C ILE A 239 5.52 -18.01 -21.72
N GLY A 240 5.96 -17.46 -20.58
CA GLY A 240 7.39 -17.35 -20.27
C GLY A 240 8.10 -18.69 -20.32
N HIS A 241 7.51 -19.71 -19.71
CA HIS A 241 8.09 -21.06 -19.72
C HIS A 241 8.17 -21.66 -21.14
N SER A 242 7.07 -21.60 -21.90
CA SER A 242 6.98 -22.22 -23.24
C SER A 242 7.85 -21.52 -24.29
N GLN A 243 8.11 -20.23 -24.11
CA GLN A 243 8.95 -19.42 -24.99
C GLN A 243 10.43 -19.35 -24.52
N GLY A 244 10.73 -19.93 -23.36
CA GLY A 244 12.07 -19.94 -22.79
C GLY A 244 12.55 -18.55 -22.39
N PHE A 245 11.66 -17.70 -21.86
CA PHE A 245 12.04 -16.39 -21.35
C PHE A 245 13.14 -16.53 -20.28
N LYS A 246 14.19 -15.77 -20.45
CA LYS A 246 15.33 -15.74 -19.54
C LYS A 246 15.20 -14.57 -18.55
N PRO A 247 15.95 -14.61 -17.44
CA PRO A 247 16.17 -13.43 -16.63
C PRO A 247 16.51 -12.22 -17.50
N TRP A 248 15.90 -11.07 -17.24
CA TRP A 248 16.12 -9.90 -18.12
C TRP A 248 17.58 -9.41 -18.12
N LEU A 249 18.36 -9.75 -17.10
CA LEU A 249 19.81 -9.51 -17.04
C LEU A 249 20.59 -10.26 -18.14
N ASP A 250 20.05 -11.35 -18.67
CA ASP A 250 20.70 -12.24 -19.62
C ASP A 250 20.22 -12.01 -21.06
N VAL A 251 19.36 -11.00 -21.28
CA VAL A 251 18.81 -10.68 -22.61
C VAL A 251 19.04 -9.20 -22.96
N PRO A 252 19.19 -8.85 -24.24
CA PRO A 252 19.23 -7.44 -24.67
C PRO A 252 17.86 -6.76 -24.49
N ALA A 253 17.86 -5.43 -24.42
CA ALA A 253 16.64 -4.64 -24.21
C ALA A 253 15.58 -4.89 -25.29
N GLU A 254 16.00 -5.11 -26.54
CA GLU A 254 15.11 -5.41 -27.67
C GLU A 254 14.38 -6.75 -27.48
N GLU A 255 15.05 -7.77 -26.93
CA GLU A 255 14.43 -9.07 -26.64
C GLU A 255 13.44 -8.92 -25.46
N LEU A 256 13.78 -8.17 -24.42
CA LEU A 256 12.88 -7.89 -23.31
C LEU A 256 11.63 -7.13 -23.79
N ARG A 257 11.80 -6.15 -24.70
CA ARG A 257 10.68 -5.43 -25.33
C ARG A 257 9.80 -6.38 -26.16
N ALA A 258 10.40 -7.28 -26.96
CA ALA A 258 9.66 -8.26 -27.75
C ALA A 258 8.85 -9.21 -26.84
N ASN A 259 9.44 -9.67 -25.75
CA ASN A 259 8.75 -10.49 -24.74
C ASN A 259 7.56 -9.73 -24.11
N ALA A 260 7.73 -8.44 -23.83
CA ALA A 260 6.67 -7.58 -23.32
C ALA A 260 5.52 -7.42 -24.31
N LEU A 261 5.81 -7.18 -25.58
CA LEU A 261 4.82 -7.12 -26.65
C LEU A 261 4.03 -8.43 -26.77
N GLN A 262 4.74 -9.56 -26.77
CA GLN A 262 4.12 -10.88 -26.88
C GLN A 262 3.14 -11.15 -25.74
N VAL A 263 3.53 -10.87 -24.49
CA VAL A 263 2.65 -11.08 -23.33
C VAL A 263 1.44 -10.14 -23.40
N CYS A 264 1.65 -8.84 -23.64
CA CYS A 264 0.57 -7.86 -23.72
C CYS A 264 -0.42 -8.18 -24.84
N ALA A 265 0.04 -8.55 -26.03
CA ALA A 265 -0.81 -8.85 -27.17
C ALA A 265 -1.62 -10.15 -26.97
N ALA A 266 -1.04 -11.14 -26.27
CA ALA A 266 -1.70 -12.43 -26.05
C ALA A 266 -2.78 -12.39 -24.94
N VAL A 267 -2.64 -11.50 -23.95
CA VAL A 267 -3.51 -11.47 -22.75
C VAL A 267 -5.00 -11.32 -23.09
N PRO A 268 -5.47 -10.43 -23.98
CA PRO A 268 -6.87 -10.35 -24.36
C PRO A 268 -7.44 -11.66 -24.92
N THR A 269 -6.66 -12.33 -25.77
CA THR A 269 -7.04 -13.61 -26.38
C THR A 269 -7.10 -14.72 -25.31
N LEU A 270 -6.16 -14.74 -24.36
CA LEU A 270 -6.19 -15.67 -23.23
C LEU A 270 -7.44 -15.49 -22.38
N ILE A 271 -7.81 -14.23 -22.06
CA ILE A 271 -9.01 -13.92 -21.27
C ILE A 271 -10.26 -14.47 -21.95
N MET A 272 -10.46 -14.14 -23.23
CA MET A 272 -11.66 -14.56 -23.96
C MET A 272 -11.70 -16.07 -24.22
N ALA A 273 -10.57 -16.67 -24.54
CA ALA A 273 -10.50 -18.13 -24.71
C ALA A 273 -10.81 -18.87 -23.41
N LEU A 274 -10.23 -18.45 -22.28
CA LEU A 274 -10.50 -19.05 -20.97
C LEU A 274 -11.95 -18.85 -20.52
N HIS A 275 -12.51 -17.66 -20.77
CA HIS A 275 -13.92 -17.39 -20.48
C HIS A 275 -14.83 -18.33 -21.27
N ARG A 276 -14.73 -18.39 -22.59
CA ARG A 276 -15.55 -19.24 -23.45
C ARG A 276 -15.41 -20.71 -23.10
N LEU A 277 -14.19 -21.20 -22.90
CA LEU A 277 -13.93 -22.58 -22.47
C LEU A 277 -14.60 -22.89 -21.13
N SER A 278 -14.64 -21.94 -20.21
CA SER A 278 -15.33 -22.12 -18.92
C SER A 278 -16.86 -22.22 -19.05
N GLN A 279 -17.41 -21.69 -20.14
CA GLN A 279 -18.83 -21.84 -20.49
C GLN A 279 -19.12 -23.08 -21.36
N GLY A 280 -18.10 -23.87 -21.67
CA GLY A 280 -18.21 -25.04 -22.55
C GLY A 280 -18.22 -24.68 -24.04
N GLU A 281 -17.82 -23.47 -24.39
CA GLU A 281 -17.76 -22.97 -25.75
C GLU A 281 -16.34 -23.04 -26.32
N GLN A 282 -16.25 -23.06 -27.69
CA GLN A 282 -14.94 -23.01 -28.33
C GLN A 282 -14.39 -21.58 -28.34
N PRO A 283 -13.07 -21.38 -28.16
CA PRO A 283 -12.44 -20.08 -28.35
C PRO A 283 -12.67 -19.53 -29.77
N ILE A 284 -12.79 -18.22 -29.88
CA ILE A 284 -12.85 -17.49 -31.15
C ILE A 284 -11.48 -16.88 -31.39
N ASP A 285 -10.93 -17.11 -32.57
CA ASP A 285 -9.64 -16.53 -32.96
C ASP A 285 -9.78 -15.00 -33.15
N SER A 286 -8.69 -14.29 -32.90
CA SER A 286 -8.59 -12.86 -33.15
C SER A 286 -8.79 -12.55 -34.63
N ASP A 287 -9.62 -11.54 -34.95
CA ASP A 287 -9.79 -11.02 -36.30
C ASP A 287 -8.63 -10.03 -36.59
N PRO A 288 -7.86 -10.25 -37.67
CA PRO A 288 -6.72 -9.40 -38.02
C PRO A 288 -7.12 -8.00 -38.51
N ASP A 289 -8.37 -7.79 -38.93
CA ASP A 289 -8.84 -6.52 -39.47
C ASP A 289 -9.42 -5.58 -38.39
N LEU A 290 -9.68 -6.12 -37.19
CA LEU A 290 -10.26 -5.36 -36.09
C LEU A 290 -9.20 -4.70 -35.22
N GLY A 291 -9.49 -3.45 -34.76
CA GLY A 291 -8.72 -2.75 -33.72
C GLY A 291 -8.86 -3.43 -32.34
N TYR A 292 -8.16 -2.93 -31.34
CA TYR A 292 -8.04 -3.63 -30.06
C TYR A 292 -9.39 -3.85 -29.36
N GLY A 293 -10.19 -2.79 -29.14
CA GLY A 293 -11.47 -2.89 -28.45
C GLY A 293 -12.51 -3.69 -29.24
N ALA A 294 -12.58 -3.50 -30.58
CA ALA A 294 -13.47 -4.25 -31.44
C ALA A 294 -13.13 -5.75 -31.45
N ASN A 295 -11.83 -6.09 -31.55
CA ASN A 295 -11.37 -7.47 -31.50
C ASN A 295 -11.66 -8.12 -30.14
N TYR A 296 -11.61 -7.36 -29.04
CA TYR A 296 -11.94 -7.86 -27.71
C TYR A 296 -13.39 -8.33 -27.62
N LEU A 297 -14.35 -7.54 -28.13
CA LEU A 297 -15.76 -7.91 -28.18
C LEU A 297 -16.05 -9.00 -29.21
N TRP A 298 -15.35 -8.99 -30.35
CA TRP A 298 -15.43 -10.06 -31.37
C TRP A 298 -15.08 -11.43 -30.75
N MET A 299 -14.00 -11.54 -30.03
CA MET A 299 -13.59 -12.79 -29.39
C MET A 299 -14.55 -13.27 -28.31
N LEU A 300 -15.39 -12.39 -27.77
CA LEU A 300 -16.45 -12.76 -26.82
C LEU A 300 -17.63 -13.43 -27.53
N SER A 301 -18.17 -12.83 -28.58
CA SER A 301 -19.44 -13.22 -29.19
C SER A 301 -19.32 -13.91 -30.56
N GLY A 302 -18.26 -13.62 -31.33
CA GLY A 302 -18.11 -14.00 -32.71
C GLY A 302 -18.93 -13.12 -33.69
N GLU A 303 -19.51 -12.03 -33.18
CA GLU A 303 -20.27 -11.05 -33.96
C GLU A 303 -19.46 -9.76 -34.10
N THR A 304 -19.56 -9.10 -35.27
CA THR A 304 -18.93 -7.78 -35.44
C THR A 304 -19.59 -6.78 -34.50
N PRO A 305 -18.82 -6.22 -33.53
CA PRO A 305 -19.40 -5.35 -32.52
C PRO A 305 -19.82 -4.01 -33.12
N ASP A 306 -20.78 -3.37 -32.47
CA ASP A 306 -21.10 -1.96 -32.74
C ASP A 306 -19.84 -1.11 -32.53
N PRO A 307 -19.46 -0.22 -33.48
CA PRO A 307 -18.26 0.59 -33.38
C PRO A 307 -18.23 1.52 -32.15
N GLU A 308 -19.39 2.04 -31.71
CA GLU A 308 -19.49 2.92 -30.55
C GLU A 308 -19.26 2.13 -29.26
N LEU A 309 -19.78 0.90 -29.14
CA LEU A 309 -19.56 0.02 -28.03
C LEU A 309 -18.10 -0.46 -27.99
N ALA A 310 -17.53 -0.81 -29.14
CA ALA A 310 -16.13 -1.18 -29.25
C ALA A 310 -15.20 -0.04 -28.80
N ARG A 311 -15.52 1.20 -29.20
CA ARG A 311 -14.79 2.40 -28.80
C ARG A 311 -14.93 2.69 -27.30
N ALA A 312 -16.12 2.49 -26.73
CA ALA A 312 -16.36 2.69 -25.31
C ALA A 312 -15.53 1.73 -24.44
N VAL A 313 -15.44 0.45 -24.82
CA VAL A 313 -14.59 -0.54 -24.16
C VAL A 313 -13.12 -0.17 -24.31
N GLU A 314 -12.68 0.22 -25.51
CA GLU A 314 -11.30 0.67 -25.74
C GLU A 314 -10.95 1.90 -24.90
N GLN A 315 -11.86 2.88 -24.78
CA GLN A 315 -11.67 4.06 -23.94
C GLN A 315 -11.49 3.69 -22.47
N TYR A 316 -12.31 2.76 -21.95
CA TYR A 316 -12.10 2.22 -20.61
C TYR A 316 -10.72 1.56 -20.47
N GLN A 317 -10.34 0.74 -21.43
CA GLN A 317 -9.01 0.08 -21.42
C GLN A 317 -7.88 1.11 -21.43
N ILE A 318 -7.96 2.17 -22.24
CA ILE A 318 -6.95 3.25 -22.24
C ILE A 318 -6.86 3.92 -20.86
N LEU A 319 -7.99 4.24 -20.24
CA LEU A 319 -8.01 4.89 -18.92
C LEU A 319 -7.42 4.02 -17.81
N THR A 320 -7.25 2.73 -18.03
CA THR A 320 -6.81 1.77 -17.02
C THR A 320 -5.44 1.14 -17.30
N ILE A 321 -4.74 1.55 -18.37
CA ILE A 321 -3.41 1.04 -18.72
C ILE A 321 -2.42 1.21 -17.56
N ASP A 322 -2.34 2.39 -16.97
CA ASP A 322 -1.49 2.66 -15.81
C ASP A 322 -2.21 3.60 -14.82
N HIS A 323 -1.79 3.57 -13.57
CA HIS A 323 -2.30 4.50 -12.55
C HIS A 323 -1.27 4.64 -11.42
N GLY A 324 -0.10 5.15 -11.78
CA GLY A 324 1.00 5.38 -10.87
C GLY A 324 1.49 4.12 -10.16
N PHE A 325 2.09 4.30 -9.00
CA PHE A 325 2.76 3.24 -8.25
C PHE A 325 1.78 2.43 -7.37
N ASN A 326 0.72 1.89 -7.99
CA ASN A 326 -0.26 1.04 -7.32
C ASN A 326 0.35 -0.32 -6.89
N ALA A 327 -0.41 -1.10 -6.08
CA ALA A 327 0.10 -2.34 -5.50
C ALA A 327 0.59 -3.37 -6.54
N SER A 328 -0.10 -3.52 -7.68
CA SER A 328 0.31 -4.48 -8.71
C SER A 328 1.50 -3.99 -9.53
N THR A 329 1.57 -2.70 -9.84
CA THR A 329 2.74 -2.08 -10.49
C THR A 329 3.97 -2.18 -9.60
N PHE A 330 3.83 -1.88 -8.30
CA PHE A 330 4.93 -2.04 -7.33
C PHE A 330 5.39 -3.50 -7.23
N THR A 331 4.46 -4.47 -7.19
CA THR A 331 4.78 -5.90 -7.17
C THR A 331 5.56 -6.31 -8.42
N ALA A 332 5.13 -5.90 -9.60
CA ALA A 332 5.84 -6.18 -10.86
C ALA A 332 7.26 -5.59 -10.83
N ARG A 333 7.44 -4.34 -10.38
CA ARG A 333 8.75 -3.72 -10.26
C ARG A 333 9.63 -4.39 -9.19
N VAL A 334 9.08 -4.83 -8.07
CA VAL A 334 9.82 -5.61 -7.05
C VAL A 334 10.38 -6.89 -7.66
N ILE A 335 9.56 -7.66 -8.38
CA ILE A 335 10.00 -8.90 -9.03
C ILE A 335 11.05 -8.59 -10.10
N THR A 336 10.81 -7.60 -10.96
CA THR A 336 11.78 -7.16 -11.97
C THR A 336 13.11 -6.76 -11.35
N SER A 337 13.08 -6.08 -10.20
CA SER A 337 14.30 -5.61 -9.51
C SER A 337 15.25 -6.76 -9.10
N THR A 338 14.73 -7.98 -9.01
CA THR A 338 15.52 -9.18 -8.69
C THR A 338 16.22 -9.80 -9.90
N GLY A 339 15.97 -9.30 -11.12
CA GLY A 339 16.49 -9.87 -12.35
C GLY A 339 15.61 -10.95 -12.98
N ALA A 340 14.40 -11.22 -12.45
CA ALA A 340 13.51 -12.25 -12.95
C ALA A 340 13.05 -11.98 -14.40
N ASP A 341 12.55 -13.03 -15.06
CA ASP A 341 11.96 -12.91 -16.40
C ASP A 341 10.67 -12.07 -16.41
N LEU A 342 10.31 -11.58 -17.57
CA LEU A 342 9.15 -10.71 -17.76
C LEU A 342 7.82 -11.37 -17.37
N ALA A 343 7.62 -12.63 -17.76
CA ALA A 343 6.35 -13.34 -17.47
C ALA A 343 6.16 -13.57 -15.97
N GLY A 344 7.26 -13.80 -15.23
CA GLY A 344 7.24 -13.86 -13.76
C GLY A 344 6.80 -12.54 -13.13
N ALA A 345 7.31 -11.41 -13.61
CA ALA A 345 6.93 -10.09 -13.13
C ALA A 345 5.46 -9.76 -13.42
N VAL A 346 4.98 -10.03 -14.64
CA VAL A 346 3.56 -9.85 -15.03
C VAL A 346 2.64 -10.78 -14.23
N THR A 347 3.04 -12.03 -14.01
CA THR A 347 2.30 -12.99 -13.20
C THR A 347 2.08 -12.47 -11.77
N GLY A 348 3.11 -11.87 -11.17
CA GLY A 348 3.02 -11.18 -9.87
C GLY A 348 2.07 -9.99 -9.90
N GLY A 349 2.11 -9.19 -10.96
CA GLY A 349 1.17 -8.08 -11.20
C GLY A 349 -0.28 -8.56 -11.23
N ILE A 350 -0.59 -9.63 -11.99
CA ILE A 350 -1.93 -10.25 -12.06
C ILE A 350 -2.35 -10.75 -10.68
N ALA A 351 -1.46 -11.41 -9.94
CA ALA A 351 -1.75 -11.91 -8.60
C ALA A 351 -2.14 -10.78 -7.63
N ALA A 352 -1.40 -9.66 -7.67
CA ALA A 352 -1.71 -8.50 -6.84
C ALA A 352 -3.01 -7.81 -7.28
N LEU A 353 -3.29 -7.73 -8.60
CA LEU A 353 -4.52 -7.14 -9.13
C LEU A 353 -5.76 -7.95 -8.75
N SER A 354 -5.67 -9.27 -8.69
CA SER A 354 -6.81 -10.15 -8.32
C SER A 354 -7.25 -9.99 -6.86
N GLY A 355 -6.46 -9.32 -6.02
CA GLY A 355 -6.79 -9.10 -4.61
C GLY A 355 -8.03 -8.21 -4.41
N PRO A 356 -8.93 -8.56 -3.45
CA PRO A 356 -10.20 -7.82 -3.24
C PRO A 356 -10.01 -6.39 -2.74
N LEU A 357 -8.81 -6.02 -2.30
CA LEU A 357 -8.45 -4.65 -1.90
C LEU A 357 -7.82 -3.83 -3.04
N HIS A 358 -7.71 -4.40 -4.25
CA HIS A 358 -7.09 -3.76 -5.40
C HIS A 358 -8.02 -3.79 -6.62
N GLY A 359 -7.92 -4.75 -7.52
CA GLY A 359 -8.64 -4.75 -8.81
C GLY A 359 -9.95 -5.55 -8.83
N GLY A 360 -10.43 -6.04 -7.71
CA GLY A 360 -11.68 -6.83 -7.62
C GLY A 360 -12.97 -6.01 -7.48
N ALA A 361 -12.96 -4.71 -7.81
CA ALA A 361 -14.05 -3.80 -7.49
C ALA A 361 -15.11 -3.54 -8.60
N PRO A 362 -14.85 -3.67 -9.94
CA PRO A 362 -15.82 -3.26 -10.95
C PRO A 362 -17.16 -4.01 -10.87
N SER A 363 -17.15 -5.32 -10.69
CA SER A 363 -18.39 -6.11 -10.55
C SER A 363 -19.20 -5.69 -9.33
N ARG A 364 -18.55 -5.37 -8.21
CA ARG A 364 -19.21 -4.98 -6.96
C ARG A 364 -19.89 -3.61 -7.02
N ALA A 365 -19.44 -2.71 -7.90
CA ALA A 365 -20.10 -1.43 -8.12
C ALA A 365 -21.43 -1.61 -8.87
N LEU A 366 -21.45 -2.53 -9.82
CA LEU A 366 -22.69 -2.91 -10.52
C LEU A 366 -23.67 -3.64 -9.59
N ASP A 367 -23.17 -4.56 -8.74
CA ASP A 367 -23.98 -5.23 -7.71
C ASP A 367 -24.71 -4.22 -6.80
N LEU A 368 -24.10 -3.05 -6.52
CA LEU A 368 -24.75 -1.97 -5.77
C LEU A 368 -25.97 -1.42 -6.51
N LEU A 369 -25.84 -1.13 -7.81
CA LEU A 369 -26.96 -0.65 -8.64
C LEU A 369 -28.08 -1.68 -8.71
N ASP A 370 -27.73 -2.95 -8.90
CA ASP A 370 -28.68 -4.06 -8.95
C ASP A 370 -29.40 -4.26 -7.61
N ALA A 371 -28.70 -4.16 -6.49
CA ALA A 371 -29.27 -4.27 -5.15
C ALA A 371 -30.22 -3.11 -4.82
N ILE A 372 -29.94 -1.91 -5.29
CA ILE A 372 -30.82 -0.74 -5.15
C ILE A 372 -32.07 -0.91 -6.04
N GLY A 373 -31.87 -1.36 -7.27
CA GLY A 373 -32.90 -1.70 -8.25
C GLY A 373 -33.66 -0.53 -8.87
N THR A 374 -34.10 0.47 -8.08
CA THR A 374 -34.81 1.66 -8.56
C THR A 374 -34.34 2.93 -7.85
N PRO A 375 -34.48 4.12 -8.48
CA PRO A 375 -34.10 5.39 -7.85
C PRO A 375 -34.75 5.64 -6.49
N ASP A 376 -36.03 5.27 -6.33
CA ASP A 376 -36.78 5.48 -5.09
C ASP A 376 -36.20 4.68 -3.91
N ASN A 377 -35.58 3.54 -4.19
CA ASN A 377 -34.94 2.70 -3.19
C ASN A 377 -33.53 3.17 -2.82
N ALA A 378 -32.90 4.06 -3.60
CA ALA A 378 -31.50 4.43 -3.42
C ALA A 378 -31.23 5.01 -2.03
N ARG A 379 -32.02 6.02 -1.62
CA ARG A 379 -31.81 6.66 -0.32
C ARG A 379 -32.04 5.72 0.87
N PRO A 380 -33.17 4.99 0.98
CA PRO A 380 -33.37 4.03 2.08
C PRO A 380 -32.26 2.99 2.17
N TYR A 381 -31.87 2.40 1.05
CA TYR A 381 -30.80 1.41 0.97
C TYR A 381 -29.45 1.97 1.47
N LEU A 382 -29.07 3.14 0.98
CA LEU A 382 -27.78 3.76 1.33
C LEU A 382 -27.72 4.22 2.78
N VAL A 383 -28.81 4.77 3.32
CA VAL A 383 -28.90 5.13 4.75
C VAL A 383 -28.70 3.90 5.64
N ASP A 384 -29.36 2.79 5.30
CA ASP A 384 -29.23 1.54 6.04
C ASP A 384 -27.80 0.96 5.95
N ALA A 385 -27.23 0.87 4.76
CA ALA A 385 -25.86 0.40 4.53
C ALA A 385 -24.81 1.24 5.29
N VAL A 386 -24.92 2.58 5.21
CA VAL A 386 -24.02 3.51 5.94
C VAL A 386 -24.18 3.38 7.46
N SER A 387 -25.40 3.16 7.94
CA SER A 387 -25.70 2.97 9.37
C SER A 387 -25.10 1.67 9.91
N ARG A 388 -25.07 0.61 9.12
CA ARG A 388 -24.38 -0.65 9.44
C ARG A 388 -22.86 -0.57 9.31
N GLY A 389 -22.30 0.54 8.82
CA GLY A 389 -20.87 0.71 8.60
C GLY A 389 -20.34 0.00 7.36
N GLU A 390 -21.21 -0.38 6.44
CA GLU A 390 -20.82 -1.02 5.18
C GLU A 390 -20.11 -0.03 4.27
N LYS A 391 -19.20 -0.56 3.44
CA LYS A 391 -18.53 0.23 2.41
C LYS A 391 -19.43 0.33 1.19
N ILE A 392 -19.63 1.54 0.71
CA ILE A 392 -20.32 1.76 -0.56
C ILE A 392 -19.33 1.50 -1.69
N MET A 393 -19.52 0.39 -2.40
CA MET A 393 -18.62 -0.01 -3.49
C MET A 393 -18.78 0.93 -4.69
N GLY A 394 -17.69 1.19 -5.40
CA GLY A 394 -17.65 2.20 -6.47
C GLY A 394 -17.45 3.64 -5.97
N PHE A 395 -17.33 3.86 -4.65
CA PHE A 395 -17.13 5.18 -4.05
C PHE A 395 -15.90 5.24 -3.16
N GLY A 396 -15.19 6.37 -3.28
CA GLY A 396 -13.94 6.62 -2.57
C GLY A 396 -12.71 6.11 -3.30
N HIS A 397 -11.63 6.84 -3.14
CA HIS A 397 -10.33 6.52 -3.73
C HIS A 397 -9.20 6.81 -2.74
N ARG A 398 -8.14 5.99 -2.77
CA ARG A 398 -7.00 6.19 -1.87
C ARG A 398 -6.21 7.46 -2.23
N VAL A 399 -6.11 7.76 -3.52
CA VAL A 399 -5.31 8.86 -4.05
C VAL A 399 -6.16 10.11 -4.29
N TYR A 400 -7.27 10.01 -5.04
CA TYR A 400 -8.12 11.15 -5.32
C TYR A 400 -8.85 11.65 -4.06
N LYS A 401 -8.78 12.95 -3.86
CA LYS A 401 -9.54 13.69 -2.83
C LYS A 401 -10.62 14.58 -3.47
N THR A 402 -10.75 14.52 -4.78
CA THR A 402 -11.73 15.16 -5.66
C THR A 402 -12.37 14.08 -6.52
N ASP A 403 -13.14 14.48 -7.54
CA ASP A 403 -13.68 13.55 -8.53
C ASP A 403 -12.56 12.76 -9.23
N ASP A 404 -12.81 11.47 -9.47
CA ASP A 404 -11.94 10.64 -10.29
C ASP A 404 -12.18 11.02 -11.77
N PRO A 405 -11.17 11.55 -12.49
CA PRO A 405 -11.34 12.00 -13.86
C PRO A 405 -11.75 10.88 -14.82
N ARG A 406 -11.42 9.62 -14.48
CA ARG A 406 -11.85 8.43 -15.24
C ARG A 406 -13.34 8.19 -15.08
N SER A 407 -13.85 8.32 -13.87
CA SER A 407 -15.27 8.18 -13.56
C SER A 407 -16.10 9.24 -14.31
N LEU A 408 -15.66 10.50 -14.28
CA LEU A 408 -16.32 11.59 -15.01
C LEU A 408 -16.33 11.34 -16.52
N PHE A 409 -15.22 10.89 -17.08
CA PHE A 409 -15.12 10.56 -18.50
C PHE A 409 -16.06 9.41 -18.88
N LEU A 410 -16.03 8.31 -18.12
CA LEU A 410 -16.88 7.13 -18.38
C LEU A 410 -18.37 7.42 -18.17
N ARG A 411 -18.74 8.34 -17.28
CA ARG A 411 -20.13 8.82 -17.20
C ARG A 411 -20.58 9.43 -18.52
N GLY A 412 -19.77 10.31 -19.11
CA GLY A 412 -20.05 10.87 -20.43
C GLY A 412 -20.07 9.82 -21.55
N VAL A 413 -19.23 8.78 -21.46
CA VAL A 413 -19.27 7.63 -22.38
C VAL A 413 -20.58 6.87 -22.23
N ALA A 414 -21.00 6.52 -21.01
CA ALA A 414 -22.25 5.82 -20.73
C ALA A 414 -23.49 6.58 -21.26
N GLU A 415 -23.52 7.90 -21.07
CA GLU A 415 -24.56 8.77 -21.60
C GLU A 415 -24.54 8.75 -23.15
N ARG A 416 -23.37 8.87 -23.80
CA ARG A 416 -23.22 8.90 -25.25
C ARG A 416 -23.66 7.60 -25.94
N ILE A 417 -23.32 6.44 -25.37
CA ILE A 417 -23.72 5.13 -25.93
C ILE A 417 -25.16 4.75 -25.57
N GLY A 418 -25.88 5.59 -24.82
CA GLY A 418 -27.25 5.30 -24.40
C GLY A 418 -27.38 4.13 -23.43
N ALA A 419 -26.40 3.94 -22.52
CA ALA A 419 -26.44 2.85 -21.59
C ALA A 419 -27.70 2.91 -20.70
N GLU A 420 -28.45 1.81 -20.64
CA GLU A 420 -29.75 1.76 -19.93
C GLU A 420 -29.69 2.19 -18.47
N LYS A 421 -28.57 1.88 -17.79
CA LYS A 421 -28.36 2.25 -16.39
C LYS A 421 -27.71 3.62 -16.19
N ALA A 422 -27.38 4.39 -17.25
CA ALA A 422 -26.61 5.63 -17.11
C ALA A 422 -27.31 6.67 -16.24
N ASP A 423 -28.59 6.96 -16.50
CA ASP A 423 -29.39 7.92 -15.73
C ASP A 423 -29.63 7.43 -14.30
N PHE A 424 -29.84 6.14 -14.11
CA PHE A 424 -30.01 5.54 -12.79
C PHE A 424 -28.71 5.63 -11.97
N ALA A 425 -27.58 5.30 -12.57
CA ALA A 425 -26.26 5.42 -11.93
C ALA A 425 -25.98 6.87 -11.48
N LYS A 426 -26.32 7.86 -12.30
CA LYS A 426 -26.19 9.28 -11.97
C LYS A 426 -27.04 9.69 -10.77
N GLN A 427 -28.28 9.20 -10.68
CA GLN A 427 -29.17 9.45 -9.54
C GLN A 427 -28.64 8.78 -8.25
N VAL A 428 -28.12 7.55 -8.37
CA VAL A 428 -27.51 6.84 -7.24
C VAL A 428 -26.23 7.56 -6.80
N GLU A 429 -25.37 7.99 -7.71
CA GLU A 429 -24.17 8.79 -7.41
C GLU A 429 -24.52 10.02 -6.57
N GLN A 430 -25.49 10.82 -7.01
CA GLN A 430 -25.93 12.00 -6.27
C GLN A 430 -26.48 11.63 -4.89
N THR A 431 -27.28 10.58 -4.80
CA THR A 431 -27.85 10.11 -3.55
C THR A 431 -26.76 9.65 -2.56
N VAL A 432 -25.71 8.97 -3.03
CA VAL A 432 -24.56 8.58 -2.19
C VAL A 432 -23.86 9.82 -1.62
N VAL A 433 -23.61 10.83 -2.45
CA VAL A 433 -22.97 12.08 -2.00
C VAL A 433 -23.82 12.76 -0.92
N ASP A 434 -25.14 12.88 -1.16
CA ASP A 434 -26.08 13.52 -0.22
C ASP A 434 -26.17 12.77 1.12
N VAL A 435 -26.32 11.44 1.10
CA VAL A 435 -26.39 10.59 2.29
C VAL A 435 -25.09 10.63 3.09
N LEU A 436 -23.95 10.63 2.42
CA LEU A 436 -22.65 10.72 3.10
C LEU A 436 -22.41 12.10 3.70
N ALA A 437 -22.81 13.17 3.03
CA ALA A 437 -22.72 14.53 3.57
C ALA A 437 -23.56 14.68 4.85
N GLU A 438 -24.73 14.03 4.90
CA GLU A 438 -25.64 14.06 6.05
C GLU A 438 -25.15 13.18 7.21
N LEU A 439 -24.81 11.91 6.94
CA LEU A 439 -24.53 10.92 7.99
C LEU A 439 -23.06 10.87 8.42
N LYS A 440 -22.14 11.34 7.59
CA LYS A 440 -20.70 11.37 7.86
C LYS A 440 -20.08 12.70 7.40
N PRO A 441 -20.45 13.82 8.03
CA PRO A 441 -19.97 15.14 7.64
C PRO A 441 -18.43 15.20 7.68
N GLY A 442 -17.82 15.81 6.65
CA GLY A 442 -16.39 15.90 6.48
C GLY A 442 -15.76 14.71 5.76
N ARG A 443 -16.55 13.71 5.36
CA ARG A 443 -16.09 12.57 4.57
C ARG A 443 -16.64 12.66 3.13
N ASN A 444 -15.92 13.37 2.29
CA ASN A 444 -16.27 13.46 0.87
C ASN A 444 -15.83 12.18 0.16
N LEU A 445 -16.78 11.43 -0.39
CA LEU A 445 -16.51 10.27 -1.24
C LEU A 445 -17.10 10.55 -2.61
N TYR A 446 -16.26 10.39 -3.61
CA TYR A 446 -16.59 10.55 -5.03
C TYR A 446 -16.68 9.18 -5.69
N ALA A 447 -17.44 9.06 -6.78
CA ALA A 447 -17.46 7.86 -7.61
C ALA A 447 -16.05 7.62 -8.18
N ASN A 448 -15.54 6.40 -8.02
CA ASN A 448 -14.28 5.98 -8.63
C ASN A 448 -14.52 5.37 -10.02
N VAL A 449 -13.43 5.02 -10.73
CA VAL A 449 -13.52 4.48 -12.10
C VAL A 449 -14.44 3.27 -12.21
N GLU A 450 -14.52 2.44 -11.17
CA GLU A 450 -15.26 1.18 -11.18
C GLU A 450 -16.78 1.38 -11.34
N PHE A 451 -17.31 2.50 -10.83
CA PHE A 451 -18.76 2.74 -10.82
C PHE A 451 -19.34 2.86 -12.23
N TYR A 452 -18.78 3.72 -13.06
CA TYR A 452 -19.24 3.86 -14.46
C TYR A 452 -18.61 2.85 -15.40
N ALA A 453 -17.45 2.27 -15.07
CA ALA A 453 -16.88 1.17 -15.83
C ALA A 453 -17.84 -0.03 -15.91
N GLY A 454 -18.47 -0.39 -14.78
CA GLY A 454 -19.49 -1.44 -14.74
C GLY A 454 -20.65 -1.17 -15.69
N VAL A 455 -21.18 0.07 -15.69
CA VAL A 455 -22.29 0.48 -16.56
C VAL A 455 -21.92 0.40 -18.04
N VAL A 456 -20.72 0.89 -18.41
CA VAL A 456 -20.23 0.85 -19.80
C VAL A 456 -20.00 -0.59 -20.26
N MET A 457 -19.34 -1.41 -19.44
CA MET A 457 -19.01 -2.80 -19.81
C MET A 457 -20.26 -3.68 -19.91
N GLU A 458 -21.21 -3.54 -18.97
CA GLU A 458 -22.48 -4.26 -19.04
C GLU A 458 -23.26 -3.93 -20.33
N HIS A 459 -23.37 -2.62 -20.65
CA HIS A 459 -24.05 -2.17 -21.87
C HIS A 459 -23.36 -2.66 -23.15
N ALA A 460 -22.02 -2.80 -23.11
CA ALA A 460 -21.25 -3.40 -24.21
C ALA A 460 -21.35 -4.94 -24.27
N GLY A 461 -22.16 -5.56 -23.43
CA GLY A 461 -22.41 -7.01 -23.41
C GLY A 461 -21.36 -7.84 -22.69
N LEU A 462 -20.45 -7.22 -21.94
CA LEU A 462 -19.46 -7.93 -21.13
C LEU A 462 -20.13 -8.45 -19.84
N PRO A 463 -20.09 -9.76 -19.56
CA PRO A 463 -20.55 -10.29 -18.29
C PRO A 463 -19.65 -9.84 -17.12
N SER A 464 -20.22 -9.75 -15.93
CA SER A 464 -19.55 -9.16 -14.76
C SER A 464 -18.27 -9.88 -14.33
N ASP A 465 -18.15 -11.18 -14.59
CA ASP A 465 -16.93 -11.97 -14.33
C ASP A 465 -15.75 -11.60 -15.25
N LEU A 466 -16.02 -10.92 -16.36
CA LEU A 466 -15.00 -10.35 -17.25
C LEU A 466 -14.51 -8.95 -16.85
N PHE A 467 -15.12 -8.27 -15.89
CA PHE A 467 -14.74 -6.87 -15.58
C PHE A 467 -13.30 -6.74 -15.08
N SER A 468 -12.91 -7.52 -14.07
CA SER A 468 -11.50 -7.53 -13.58
C SER A 468 -10.52 -8.08 -14.63
N PRO A 469 -10.81 -9.13 -15.38
CA PRO A 469 -10.00 -9.54 -16.54
C PRO A 469 -9.86 -8.46 -17.62
N THR A 470 -10.93 -7.72 -17.94
CA THR A 470 -10.87 -6.59 -18.88
C THR A 470 -9.93 -5.48 -18.36
N PHE A 471 -9.96 -5.21 -17.06
CA PHE A 471 -8.99 -4.33 -16.45
C PHE A 471 -7.55 -4.86 -16.62
N ALA A 472 -7.33 -6.15 -16.37
CA ALA A 472 -6.02 -6.77 -16.55
C ALA A 472 -5.52 -6.71 -17.99
N SER A 473 -6.42 -6.79 -19.00
CA SER A 473 -6.06 -6.77 -20.43
C SER A 473 -5.34 -5.49 -20.86
N SER A 474 -5.65 -4.37 -20.23
CA SER A 474 -4.98 -3.10 -20.46
C SER A 474 -3.85 -2.85 -19.46
N ARG A 475 -4.05 -3.20 -18.19
CA ARG A 475 -3.05 -2.96 -17.14
C ARG A 475 -1.74 -3.71 -17.38
N VAL A 476 -1.77 -4.84 -18.08
CA VAL A 476 -0.55 -5.58 -18.47
C VAL A 476 0.41 -4.71 -19.28
N ILE A 477 -0.10 -3.80 -20.12
CA ILE A 477 0.70 -2.83 -20.88
C ILE A 477 1.44 -1.88 -19.93
N GLY A 478 0.73 -1.34 -18.94
CA GLY A 478 1.32 -0.47 -17.92
C GLY A 478 2.37 -1.19 -17.07
N TRP A 479 2.11 -2.44 -16.67
CA TRP A 479 3.13 -3.24 -15.98
C TRP A 479 4.36 -3.45 -16.86
N CYS A 480 4.19 -3.82 -18.13
CA CYS A 480 5.32 -4.04 -19.03
C CYS A 480 6.12 -2.76 -19.25
N ALA A 481 5.48 -1.59 -19.40
CA ALA A 481 6.19 -0.31 -19.47
C ALA A 481 7.04 -0.05 -18.20
N ASN A 482 6.46 -0.32 -17.03
CA ASN A 482 7.16 -0.21 -15.74
C ASN A 482 8.28 -1.25 -15.58
N ILE A 483 8.12 -2.47 -16.10
CA ILE A 483 9.15 -3.52 -16.10
C ILE A 483 10.32 -3.10 -16.99
N LEU A 484 10.05 -2.60 -18.19
CA LEU A 484 11.08 -2.10 -19.11
C LEU A 484 11.87 -0.94 -18.50
N GLU A 485 11.18 0.01 -17.86
CA GLU A 485 11.82 1.12 -17.15
C GLU A 485 12.67 0.63 -15.98
N GLN A 486 12.15 -0.29 -15.14
CA GLN A 486 12.90 -0.87 -14.02
C GLN A 486 14.14 -1.62 -14.48
N ALA A 487 14.06 -2.34 -15.60
CA ALA A 487 15.20 -3.07 -16.16
C ALA A 487 16.27 -2.12 -16.73
N ALA A 488 15.87 -0.97 -17.29
CA ALA A 488 16.79 0.00 -17.88
C ALA A 488 17.68 0.71 -16.84
N ASP A 489 17.15 0.97 -15.62
CA ASP A 489 17.90 1.54 -14.49
C ASP A 489 17.53 0.80 -13.21
N ASN A 490 18.17 -0.37 -13.00
CA ASN A 490 17.77 -1.28 -11.95
C ASN A 490 18.58 -1.16 -10.67
N ARG A 491 17.85 -1.09 -9.57
CA ARG A 491 18.35 -1.38 -8.23
C ARG A 491 17.38 -2.33 -7.52
N ILE A 492 17.91 -3.38 -6.89
CA ILE A 492 17.08 -4.33 -6.14
C ILE A 492 16.27 -3.61 -5.03
N ILE A 493 14.96 -3.81 -5.03
CA ILE A 493 14.05 -3.25 -4.03
C ILE A 493 14.00 -4.22 -2.84
N ARG A 494 14.71 -3.88 -1.77
CA ARG A 494 14.83 -4.72 -0.57
C ARG A 494 14.73 -3.87 0.69
N PRO A 495 13.51 -3.55 1.17
CA PRO A 495 13.33 -2.87 2.44
C PRO A 495 13.78 -3.75 3.63
N SER A 496 14.01 -3.12 4.77
CA SER A 496 14.28 -3.80 6.04
C SER A 496 12.99 -4.04 6.81
N ALA A 497 13.00 -5.09 7.64
CA ALA A 497 11.93 -5.34 8.60
C ALA A 497 12.47 -5.19 10.03
N ARG A 498 11.57 -4.77 10.94
CA ARG A 498 11.84 -4.73 12.37
C ARG A 498 11.29 -6.01 13.00
N TYR A 499 12.17 -6.77 13.67
CA TYR A 499 11.74 -7.93 14.43
C TYR A 499 11.08 -7.48 15.75
N VAL A 500 9.88 -7.96 16.03
CA VAL A 500 9.08 -7.63 17.22
C VAL A 500 8.70 -8.85 18.07
N GLY A 501 9.32 -9.99 17.80
CA GLY A 501 9.15 -11.22 18.59
C GLY A 501 10.04 -11.24 19.85
N PRO A 502 10.08 -12.37 20.57
CA PRO A 502 10.94 -12.56 21.74
C PRO A 502 12.41 -12.25 21.40
N PRO A 503 13.17 -11.59 22.30
CA PRO A 503 14.53 -11.18 22.01
C PRO A 503 15.44 -12.39 21.77
N PRO A 504 16.24 -12.38 20.67
CA PRO A 504 17.24 -13.41 20.39
C PRO A 504 18.58 -13.07 21.10
N PRO A 505 19.49 -14.06 21.29
CA PRO A 505 19.23 -15.50 21.09
C PRO A 505 18.53 -16.12 22.30
N GLN A 506 17.60 -17.02 22.05
CA GLN A 506 17.04 -17.90 23.08
C GLN A 506 17.72 -19.28 22.97
N PRO A 507 18.01 -19.94 24.11
CA PRO A 507 18.48 -21.32 24.05
C PRO A 507 17.42 -22.21 23.41
N VAL A 508 17.88 -23.09 22.51
CA VAL A 508 16.99 -24.10 21.91
C VAL A 508 16.74 -25.18 22.97
N PRO A 509 15.48 -25.41 23.40
CA PRO A 509 15.20 -26.45 24.37
C PRO A 509 15.49 -27.84 23.77
N GLU A 510 16.01 -28.75 24.60
CA GLU A 510 16.13 -30.15 24.21
C GLU A 510 14.73 -30.74 24.03
N MET A 511 14.55 -31.57 23.00
CA MET A 511 13.32 -32.32 22.85
C MET A 511 13.31 -33.44 23.91
N GLU A 512 12.38 -33.37 24.85
CA GLU A 512 12.10 -34.48 25.73
C GLU A 512 11.56 -35.65 24.88
N GLY A 513 12.29 -36.77 24.84
CA GLY A 513 12.00 -37.96 24.06
C GLY A 513 10.83 -38.81 24.62
#